data_7bf675cd13fa7acce36bd37564aefd88
#
_entry.id   7bf675cd13fa7acce36bd37564aefd88
#
_cell.length_a   1.000
_cell.length_b   1.000
_cell.length_c   1.000
_cell.angle_alpha   90.00
_cell.angle_beta   90.00
_cell.angle_gamma   90.00
#
_symmetry.space_group_name_H-M   'P 1'
#
loop_
_entity.id
_entity.type
_entity.pdbx_description
1 polymer ?
#
loop_
_entity_poly.entity_id
_entity_poly.type
_entity_poly.pdbx_seq_one_letter_code
_entity_poly.pdbx_strand_id
1 'polypeptide(L)'
;MDILDKSGKGLLLGNEAIVRGLIESGVRFASTYPGTPSSEIGNILAEISEKAGIYFEFSSNEKVALEVSAAAAVSGVRSFAFMKHVGINVASDSLMTLAYSGIRGGMLVLSADDPSAHSSQNEQDNRYFATLSLLPMIEPSTPAEAKEMISYAYKISEELTLPVIYRTSTRVNHARSIVEFGPISETPAKGHFTKDDRRFVCIPAFAKLNRLRLLELNKKAQELSEVSPLNVIEGKGDIGVITSGVSYTYVKEYTSGASILKLGFTNPLPEKKIADFIKGKKYIVVVEELEPFLEDQIFRICAQNNLNVPIYGKRSGHLPREWEYSPDTMKXLKDVLKVREMPVPLAQPDIKLPGRICAQNNLNVPIYGKRSGHLPREWEYSPDTMKRLKDVLKVREMP
;
A
#
# COMPACT_ATOMS: atom_id res chain seq x y z
N MET A 1 0.61 -7.07 31.60
CA MET A 1 0.27 -5.67 31.29
C MET A 1 -0.99 -5.70 30.43
N ASP A 2 -2.00 -4.92 30.82
CA ASP A 2 -3.27 -4.84 30.12
C ASP A 2 -3.11 -3.93 28.88
N ILE A 3 -3.73 -4.31 27.77
CA ILE A 3 -3.70 -3.53 26.53
C ILE A 3 -4.30 -2.12 26.73
N LEU A 4 -5.09 -1.93 27.79
CA LEU A 4 -5.71 -0.65 28.14
C LEU A 4 -4.84 0.22 29.09
N ASP A 5 -3.68 -0.26 29.54
CA ASP A 5 -2.81 0.52 30.42
C ASP A 5 -2.41 1.85 29.76
N LYS A 6 -2.31 2.91 30.57
CA LYS A 6 -2.02 4.28 30.04
C LYS A 6 -0.61 4.45 29.51
N SER A 7 0.35 3.65 29.98
CA SER A 7 1.76 3.74 29.57
C SER A 7 2.47 2.43 29.91
N GLY A 8 3.66 2.25 29.37
CA GLY A 8 4.48 1.08 29.62
C GLY A 8 4.98 0.41 28.36
N LYS A 9 5.36 -0.86 28.49
CA LYS A 9 5.81 -1.70 27.36
C LYS A 9 5.22 -3.09 27.51
N GLY A 10 4.68 -3.64 26.43
CA GLY A 10 4.13 -4.99 26.42
C GLY A 10 4.78 -5.84 25.34
N LEU A 11 4.90 -7.14 25.57
CA LEU A 11 5.25 -8.10 24.52
C LEU A 11 3.95 -8.46 23.81
N LEU A 12 3.68 -7.80 22.70
CA LEU A 12 2.39 -7.92 21.97
C LEU A 12 2.53 -8.70 20.68
N LEU A 13 1.50 -9.48 20.37
CA LEU A 13 1.26 -10.03 19.04
C LEU A 13 0.94 -8.86 18.07
N GLY A 14 1.22 -9.01 16.79
CA GLY A 14 0.88 -7.95 15.80
C GLY A 14 -0.58 -7.53 15.88
N ASN A 15 -1.51 -8.49 15.98
CA ASN A 15 -2.93 -8.18 16.13
C ASN A 15 -3.24 -7.40 17.41
N GLU A 16 -2.57 -7.73 18.52
CA GLU A 16 -2.68 -6.98 19.78
C GLU A 16 -2.12 -5.55 19.62
N ALA A 17 -0.99 -5.44 18.94
CA ALA A 17 -0.33 -4.15 18.67
C ALA A 17 -1.23 -3.24 17.82
N ILE A 18 -1.91 -3.80 16.81
CA ILE A 18 -2.89 -3.06 16.00
C ILE A 18 -4.01 -2.52 16.90
N VAL A 19 -4.60 -3.36 17.75
CA VAL A 19 -5.67 -2.91 18.66
C VAL A 19 -5.14 -1.79 19.57
N ARG A 20 -3.92 -1.93 20.09
CA ARG A 20 -3.31 -0.87 20.89
C ARG A 20 -3.18 0.44 20.11
N GLY A 21 -2.75 0.36 18.85
CA GLY A 21 -2.67 1.53 17.96
C GLY A 21 -4.01 2.20 17.73
N LEU A 22 -5.08 1.40 17.58
CA LEU A 22 -6.45 1.93 17.43
C LEU A 22 -6.89 2.70 18.69
N ILE A 23 -6.63 2.11 19.88
CA ILE A 23 -6.94 2.77 21.16
C ILE A 23 -6.19 4.11 21.26
N GLU A 24 -4.88 4.10 21.03
CA GLU A 24 -4.06 5.33 21.08
C GLU A 24 -4.50 6.38 20.07
N SER A 25 -4.99 5.93 18.93
CA SER A 25 -5.49 6.84 17.88
C SER A 25 -6.93 7.31 18.12
N GLY A 26 -7.56 6.89 19.21
CA GLY A 26 -8.91 7.34 19.54
C GLY A 26 -9.98 6.86 18.56
N VAL A 27 -9.85 5.64 18.05
CA VAL A 27 -10.87 5.04 17.18
C VAL A 27 -12.15 4.85 17.99
N ARG A 28 -13.30 5.14 17.37
CA ARG A 28 -14.61 5.07 18.05
C ARG A 28 -15.55 4.05 17.43
N PHE A 29 -15.23 3.58 16.23
CA PHE A 29 -16.07 2.60 15.53
C PHE A 29 -15.17 1.57 14.85
N ALA A 30 -15.48 0.28 15.03
CA ALA A 30 -14.77 -0.80 14.33
C ALA A 30 -15.75 -1.89 13.92
N SER A 31 -15.51 -2.50 12.75
CA SER A 31 -16.33 -3.59 12.26
C SER A 31 -15.52 -4.56 11.41
N THR A 32 -15.97 -5.81 11.38
CA THR A 32 -15.29 -6.86 10.62
C THR A 32 -16.25 -8.00 10.25
N TYR A 33 -15.86 -8.78 9.28
CA TYR A 33 -16.29 -10.17 9.13
C TYR A 33 -15.05 -11.04 9.38
N PRO A 34 -15.10 -12.04 10.28
CA PRO A 34 -13.90 -12.72 10.76
C PRO A 34 -13.12 -13.45 9.66
N GLY A 35 -11.80 -13.33 9.71
CA GLY A 35 -10.90 -14.05 8.80
C GLY A 35 -9.45 -13.98 9.27
N THR A 36 -8.79 -15.14 9.38
CA THR A 36 -7.37 -15.23 9.71
C THR A 36 -6.54 -14.71 8.53
N PRO A 37 -5.50 -13.86 8.74
CA PRO A 37 -4.77 -13.66 10.01
C PRO A 37 -5.21 -12.47 10.88
N SER A 38 -6.35 -11.83 10.65
CA SER A 38 -6.79 -10.68 11.45
C SER A 38 -7.85 -11.02 12.52
N SER A 39 -8.21 -12.30 12.69
CA SER A 39 -9.31 -12.71 13.59
C SER A 39 -9.09 -12.27 15.05
N GLU A 40 -7.86 -12.29 15.54
CA GLU A 40 -7.57 -11.93 16.93
C GLU A 40 -7.89 -10.45 17.21
N ILE A 41 -7.80 -9.57 16.21
CA ILE A 41 -8.24 -8.17 16.36
C ILE A 41 -9.71 -8.12 16.79
N GLY A 42 -10.56 -8.90 16.11
CA GLY A 42 -11.98 -8.97 16.42
C GLY A 42 -12.24 -9.56 17.81
N ASN A 43 -11.52 -10.64 18.15
CA ASN A 43 -11.68 -11.28 19.47
C ASN A 43 -11.32 -10.31 20.59
N ILE A 44 -10.21 -9.59 20.46
CA ILE A 44 -9.78 -8.61 21.45
C ILE A 44 -10.80 -7.47 21.55
N LEU A 45 -11.22 -6.90 20.41
CA LEU A 45 -12.21 -5.82 20.42
C LEU A 45 -13.54 -6.26 21.03
N ALA A 46 -13.97 -7.50 20.80
CA ALA A 46 -15.19 -8.02 21.41
C ALA A 46 -15.13 -8.02 22.94
N GLU A 47 -13.92 -8.21 23.52
CA GLU A 47 -13.71 -8.23 24.98
C GLU A 47 -13.56 -6.84 25.59
N ILE A 48 -12.90 -5.91 24.88
CA ILE A 48 -12.48 -4.64 25.50
C ILE A 48 -13.20 -3.40 24.95
N SER A 49 -13.95 -3.52 23.88
CA SER A 49 -14.48 -2.35 23.15
C SER A 49 -15.29 -1.40 24.04
N GLU A 50 -16.14 -1.93 24.91
CA GLU A 50 -16.91 -1.12 25.85
C GLU A 50 -16.00 -0.28 26.77
N LYS A 51 -14.97 -0.92 27.36
CA LYS A 51 -14.00 -0.25 28.23
C LYS A 51 -13.14 0.76 27.47
N ALA A 52 -12.83 0.46 26.20
CA ALA A 52 -12.04 1.34 25.35
C ALA A 52 -12.85 2.48 24.73
N GLY A 53 -14.18 2.49 24.90
CA GLY A 53 -15.05 3.49 24.31
C GLY A 53 -15.15 3.36 22.77
N ILE A 54 -15.07 2.14 22.27
CA ILE A 54 -15.15 1.81 20.85
C ILE A 54 -16.45 1.03 20.61
N TYR A 55 -17.28 1.46 19.67
CA TYR A 55 -18.36 0.61 19.19
C TYR A 55 -17.74 -0.47 18.28
N PHE A 56 -18.02 -1.73 18.54
CA PHE A 56 -17.50 -2.85 17.74
C PHE A 56 -18.62 -3.82 17.37
N GLU A 57 -18.59 -4.28 16.13
CA GLU A 57 -19.51 -5.34 15.68
C GLU A 57 -18.86 -6.32 14.71
N PHE A 58 -19.30 -7.58 14.81
CA PHE A 58 -19.12 -8.56 13.73
C PHE A 58 -20.28 -8.39 12.75
N SER A 59 -19.98 -7.98 11.54
CA SER A 59 -21.00 -7.77 10.50
C SER A 59 -21.31 -9.08 9.77
N SER A 60 -22.39 -9.09 9.00
CA SER A 60 -22.85 -10.28 8.27
C SER A 60 -21.92 -10.70 7.10
N ASN A 61 -21.16 -9.75 6.56
CA ASN A 61 -20.10 -9.99 5.57
C ASN A 61 -19.19 -8.75 5.49
N GLU A 62 -18.11 -8.84 4.69
CA GLU A 62 -17.10 -7.81 4.60
C GLU A 62 -17.61 -6.51 3.95
N LYS A 63 -18.55 -6.62 3.01
CA LYS A 63 -19.15 -5.43 2.39
C LYS A 63 -19.91 -4.64 3.45
N VAL A 64 -20.74 -5.30 4.26
CA VAL A 64 -21.47 -4.64 5.35
C VAL A 64 -20.49 -4.04 6.36
N ALA A 65 -19.44 -4.78 6.74
CA ALA A 65 -18.41 -4.27 7.68
C ALA A 65 -17.79 -2.97 7.16
N LEU A 66 -17.42 -2.95 5.87
CA LEU A 66 -16.84 -1.74 5.27
C LEU A 66 -17.87 -0.59 5.27
N GLU A 67 -19.12 -0.86 4.90
CA GLU A 67 -20.15 0.17 4.77
C GLU A 67 -20.54 0.81 6.10
N VAL A 68 -20.66 0.02 7.18
CA VAL A 68 -20.99 0.61 8.50
C VAL A 68 -19.81 1.42 9.04
N SER A 69 -18.57 0.96 8.83
CA SER A 69 -17.37 1.76 9.18
C SER A 69 -17.31 3.04 8.34
N ALA A 70 -17.63 2.97 7.05
CA ALA A 70 -17.67 4.13 6.17
C ALA A 70 -18.74 5.13 6.61
N ALA A 71 -19.91 4.66 7.04
CA ALA A 71 -20.97 5.54 7.55
C ALA A 71 -20.50 6.31 8.79
N ALA A 72 -19.77 5.65 9.69
CA ALA A 72 -19.14 6.31 10.85
C ALA A 72 -18.15 7.39 10.39
N ALA A 73 -17.26 7.05 9.44
CA ALA A 73 -16.27 7.99 8.92
C ALA A 73 -16.91 9.17 8.18
N VAL A 74 -17.94 8.92 7.37
CA VAL A 74 -18.68 9.99 6.67
C VAL A 74 -19.35 10.93 7.68
N SER A 75 -19.72 10.40 8.85
CA SER A 75 -20.30 11.19 9.95
C SER A 75 -19.25 11.88 10.83
N GLY A 76 -17.96 11.76 10.50
CA GLY A 76 -16.89 12.47 11.22
C GLY A 76 -16.25 11.71 12.36
N VAL A 77 -16.51 10.41 12.48
CA VAL A 77 -15.97 9.56 13.56
C VAL A 77 -14.79 8.73 13.03
N ARG A 78 -13.70 8.62 13.78
CA ARG A 78 -12.60 7.72 13.39
C ARG A 78 -13.09 6.28 13.41
N SER A 79 -12.94 5.59 12.29
CA SER A 79 -13.45 4.24 12.12
C SER A 79 -12.39 3.27 11.55
N PHE A 80 -12.65 1.98 11.71
CA PHE A 80 -11.75 0.90 11.32
C PHE A 80 -12.57 -0.27 10.78
N ALA A 81 -12.33 -0.64 9.53
CA ALA A 81 -12.84 -1.88 8.96
C ALA A 81 -11.65 -2.81 8.74
N PHE A 82 -11.80 -4.10 9.06
CA PHE A 82 -10.69 -5.03 8.88
C PHE A 82 -11.19 -6.39 8.42
N MET A 83 -10.36 -7.02 7.59
CA MET A 83 -10.72 -8.31 7.00
C MET A 83 -9.47 -8.98 6.41
N LYS A 84 -9.55 -10.27 6.15
CA LYS A 84 -8.50 -10.96 5.41
C LYS A 84 -8.55 -10.54 3.93
N HIS A 85 -7.50 -10.88 3.16
CA HIS A 85 -7.36 -10.41 1.77
C HIS A 85 -8.57 -10.76 0.89
N VAL A 86 -9.13 -11.95 1.00
CA VAL A 86 -10.29 -12.35 0.17
C VAL A 86 -11.56 -11.58 0.56
N GLY A 87 -11.62 -11.04 1.78
CA GLY A 87 -12.72 -10.18 2.21
C GLY A 87 -12.75 -8.86 1.43
N ILE A 88 -11.58 -8.35 1.04
CA ILE A 88 -11.52 -7.15 0.20
C ILE A 88 -12.22 -7.40 -1.14
N ASN A 89 -12.20 -8.63 -1.68
CA ASN A 89 -12.94 -8.95 -2.90
C ASN A 89 -14.45 -8.72 -2.71
N VAL A 90 -14.97 -9.13 -1.55
CA VAL A 90 -16.40 -8.95 -1.21
C VAL A 90 -16.72 -7.47 -1.02
N ALA A 91 -15.82 -6.73 -0.37
CA ALA A 91 -16.00 -5.30 -0.04
C ALA A 91 -15.62 -4.36 -1.20
N SER A 92 -15.08 -4.87 -2.30
CA SER A 92 -14.44 -4.05 -3.35
C SER A 92 -15.37 -3.02 -3.98
N ASP A 93 -16.63 -3.38 -4.23
CA ASP A 93 -17.63 -2.45 -4.78
C ASP A 93 -17.75 -1.20 -3.92
N SER A 94 -17.93 -1.41 -2.61
CA SER A 94 -18.06 -0.30 -1.66
C SER A 94 -16.74 0.46 -1.49
N LEU A 95 -15.60 -0.24 -1.51
CA LEU A 95 -14.28 0.37 -1.42
C LEU A 95 -14.02 1.33 -2.60
N MET A 96 -14.34 0.89 -3.83
CA MET A 96 -14.17 1.73 -5.03
C MET A 96 -15.09 2.94 -5.00
N THR A 97 -16.34 2.76 -4.58
CA THR A 97 -17.30 3.85 -4.46
C THR A 97 -16.87 4.85 -3.38
N LEU A 98 -16.38 4.35 -2.24
CA LEU A 98 -15.91 5.18 -1.12
C LEU A 98 -14.68 6.02 -1.51
N ALA A 99 -13.81 5.52 -2.38
CA ALA A 99 -12.68 6.30 -2.90
C ALA A 99 -13.17 7.57 -3.63
N TYR A 100 -14.29 7.47 -4.32
CA TYR A 100 -14.89 8.62 -5.03
C TYR A 100 -15.58 9.58 -4.05
N SER A 101 -16.43 9.06 -3.18
CA SER A 101 -17.18 9.90 -2.23
C SER A 101 -16.31 10.47 -1.11
N GLY A 102 -15.30 9.71 -0.69
CA GLY A 102 -14.43 10.09 0.42
C GLY A 102 -15.14 10.04 1.77
N ILE A 103 -14.48 10.58 2.77
CA ILE A 103 -14.89 10.52 4.18
C ILE A 103 -14.70 11.90 4.85
N ARG A 104 -15.07 12.01 6.11
CA ARG A 104 -14.86 13.22 6.94
C ARG A 104 -14.02 12.93 8.18
N GLY A 105 -14.35 11.89 8.93
CA GLY A 105 -13.48 11.38 9.99
C GLY A 105 -12.48 10.38 9.39
N GLY A 106 -11.36 10.16 10.03
CA GLY A 106 -10.36 9.22 9.55
C GLY A 106 -10.88 7.79 9.46
N MET A 107 -10.44 7.04 8.43
CA MET A 107 -10.83 5.65 8.27
C MET A 107 -9.65 4.81 7.78
N LEU A 108 -9.42 3.69 8.46
CA LEU A 108 -8.48 2.69 7.96
C LEU A 108 -9.25 1.44 7.53
N VAL A 109 -8.81 0.86 6.42
CA VAL A 109 -9.31 -0.44 5.92
C VAL A 109 -8.13 -1.40 5.97
N LEU A 110 -8.14 -2.29 6.96
CA LEU A 110 -7.05 -3.25 7.09
C LEU A 110 -7.30 -4.45 6.19
N SER A 111 -6.31 -4.73 5.33
CA SER A 111 -6.23 -5.96 4.54
C SER A 111 -5.12 -6.83 5.13
N ALA A 112 -5.50 -7.98 5.67
CA ALA A 112 -4.54 -8.94 6.20
C ALA A 112 -4.28 -10.01 5.13
N ASP A 113 -3.14 -9.88 4.45
CA ASP A 113 -2.75 -10.81 3.38
C ASP A 113 -2.13 -12.08 3.99
N ASP A 114 -2.26 -13.19 3.29
CA ASP A 114 -1.83 -14.51 3.77
C ASP A 114 -0.89 -15.19 2.76
N PRO A 115 0.36 -14.69 2.59
CA PRO A 115 1.34 -15.38 1.76
C PRO A 115 1.53 -16.83 2.24
N SER A 116 1.70 -17.76 1.32
CA SER A 116 1.66 -19.21 1.54
C SER A 116 0.26 -19.78 1.85
N ALA A 117 -0.77 -18.94 1.83
CA ALA A 117 -2.17 -19.36 2.00
C ALA A 117 -2.36 -20.31 3.21
N HIS A 118 -1.75 -19.96 4.37
CA HIS A 118 -1.79 -20.79 5.59
C HIS A 118 -3.21 -21.13 6.05
N SER A 119 -4.16 -20.21 5.88
CA SER A 119 -5.56 -20.43 6.23
C SER A 119 -6.50 -19.85 5.17
N SER A 120 -6.07 -19.80 3.92
CA SER A 120 -6.78 -19.12 2.84
C SER A 120 -6.94 -20.03 1.62
N GLN A 121 -7.95 -19.75 0.80
CA GLN A 121 -8.23 -20.50 -0.44
C GLN A 121 -7.35 -20.08 -1.61
N ASN A 122 -6.57 -19.00 -1.47
CA ASN A 122 -5.64 -18.53 -2.51
C ASN A 122 -4.53 -17.70 -1.89
N GLU A 123 -3.53 -17.37 -2.70
CA GLU A 123 -2.53 -16.34 -2.47
C GLU A 123 -2.92 -15.12 -3.31
N GLN A 124 -3.15 -13.98 -2.67
CA GLN A 124 -3.64 -12.79 -3.36
C GLN A 124 -2.92 -11.55 -2.83
N ASP A 125 -2.47 -10.71 -3.73
CA ASP A 125 -1.74 -9.48 -3.39
C ASP A 125 -2.67 -8.27 -3.41
N ASN A 126 -3.09 -7.84 -2.22
CA ASN A 126 -4.04 -6.74 -2.09
C ASN A 126 -3.43 -5.34 -2.28
N ARG A 127 -2.12 -5.24 -2.54
CA ARG A 127 -1.52 -3.95 -2.94
C ARG A 127 -2.15 -3.43 -4.24
N TYR A 128 -2.63 -4.33 -5.10
CA TYR A 128 -3.30 -3.93 -6.34
C TYR A 128 -4.64 -3.22 -6.10
N PHE A 129 -5.33 -3.49 -5.00
CA PHE A 129 -6.55 -2.73 -4.66
C PHE A 129 -6.25 -1.27 -4.37
N ALA A 130 -5.11 -0.96 -3.76
CA ALA A 130 -4.70 0.42 -3.53
C ALA A 130 -4.46 1.17 -4.85
N THR A 131 -3.79 0.51 -5.79
CA THR A 131 -3.54 1.09 -7.13
C THR A 131 -4.85 1.28 -7.90
N LEU A 132 -5.73 0.27 -7.87
CA LEU A 132 -7.01 0.31 -8.59
C LEU A 132 -7.93 1.41 -8.07
N SER A 133 -8.01 1.57 -6.74
CA SER A 133 -8.87 2.55 -6.08
C SER A 133 -8.23 3.94 -5.99
N LEU A 134 -6.93 4.07 -6.20
CA LEU A 134 -6.13 5.29 -5.94
C LEU A 134 -6.11 5.69 -4.46
N LEU A 135 -6.35 4.75 -3.56
CA LEU A 135 -6.29 4.99 -2.13
C LEU A 135 -4.84 4.89 -1.62
N PRO A 136 -4.46 5.73 -0.65
CA PRO A 136 -3.14 5.58 -0.02
C PRO A 136 -3.06 4.26 0.73
N MET A 137 -1.84 3.69 0.76
CA MET A 137 -1.59 2.42 1.45
C MET A 137 -0.34 2.50 2.31
N ILE A 138 -0.46 1.94 3.52
CA ILE A 138 0.62 1.87 4.51
C ILE A 138 0.83 0.42 4.92
N GLU A 139 2.12 0.02 4.99
CA GLU A 139 2.52 -1.35 5.31
C GLU A 139 3.56 -1.38 6.43
N PRO A 140 3.20 -1.84 7.63
CA PRO A 140 4.20 -2.05 8.70
C PRO A 140 5.00 -3.33 8.46
N SER A 141 6.22 -3.37 9.01
CA SER A 141 7.14 -4.51 8.90
C SER A 141 7.19 -5.34 10.18
N THR A 142 6.80 -4.78 11.30
CA THR A 142 6.88 -5.43 12.63
C THR A 142 5.64 -5.11 13.46
N PRO A 143 5.37 -5.87 14.53
CA PRO A 143 4.28 -5.51 15.45
C PRO A 143 4.40 -4.11 16.05
N ALA A 144 5.60 -3.66 16.39
CA ALA A 144 5.80 -2.31 16.91
C ALA A 144 5.35 -1.26 15.87
N GLU A 145 5.79 -1.43 14.61
CA GLU A 145 5.34 -0.55 13.52
C GLU A 145 3.84 -0.68 13.26
N ALA A 146 3.29 -1.89 13.40
CA ALA A 146 1.85 -2.12 13.19
C ALA A 146 1.01 -1.30 14.18
N LYS A 147 1.56 -0.98 15.35
CA LYS A 147 0.94 -0.06 16.30
C LYS A 147 1.24 1.42 15.94
N GLU A 148 2.51 1.76 15.73
CA GLU A 148 2.97 3.14 15.56
C GLU A 148 2.43 3.80 14.30
N MET A 149 2.39 3.07 13.20
CA MET A 149 1.96 3.61 11.90
C MET A 149 0.45 3.91 11.84
N ILE A 150 -0.37 3.37 12.76
CA ILE A 150 -1.82 3.62 12.78
C ILE A 150 -2.13 5.10 12.98
N SER A 151 -1.45 5.76 13.93
CA SER A 151 -1.71 7.17 14.17
C SER A 151 -1.34 8.04 12.95
N TYR A 152 -0.25 7.68 12.27
CA TYR A 152 0.15 8.36 11.02
C TYR A 152 -0.86 8.09 9.90
N ALA A 153 -1.34 6.86 9.79
CA ALA A 153 -2.35 6.48 8.79
C ALA A 153 -3.65 7.28 8.97
N TYR A 154 -4.09 7.48 10.22
CA TYR A 154 -5.26 8.34 10.48
C TYR A 154 -5.00 9.79 10.08
N LYS A 155 -3.82 10.35 10.35
CA LYS A 155 -3.47 11.72 9.92
C LYS A 155 -3.56 11.84 8.39
N ILE A 156 -3.00 10.87 7.66
CA ILE A 156 -3.07 10.83 6.19
C ILE A 156 -4.53 10.73 5.73
N SER A 157 -5.30 9.85 6.36
CA SER A 157 -6.71 9.65 6.02
C SER A 157 -7.51 10.95 6.17
N GLU A 158 -7.34 11.64 7.29
CA GLU A 158 -8.04 12.90 7.58
C GLU A 158 -7.57 14.03 6.66
N GLU A 159 -6.28 14.14 6.42
CA GLU A 159 -5.72 15.17 5.53
C GLU A 159 -6.20 15.01 4.09
N LEU A 160 -6.29 13.77 3.61
CA LEU A 160 -6.75 13.48 2.25
C LEU A 160 -8.28 13.33 2.16
N THR A 161 -8.97 13.21 3.29
CA THR A 161 -10.38 12.85 3.35
C THR A 161 -10.71 11.59 2.56
N LEU A 162 -9.80 10.61 2.63
CA LEU A 162 -9.89 9.30 1.97
C LEU A 162 -9.59 8.18 2.97
N PRO A 163 -10.20 7.01 2.81
CA PRO A 163 -9.73 5.84 3.55
C PRO A 163 -8.26 5.55 3.22
N VAL A 164 -7.55 5.01 4.18
CA VAL A 164 -6.18 4.49 3.96
C VAL A 164 -6.26 2.96 4.05
N ILE A 165 -5.71 2.27 3.06
CA ILE A 165 -5.54 0.83 3.14
C ILE A 165 -4.34 0.56 4.04
N TYR A 166 -4.59 -0.19 5.12
CA TYR A 166 -3.56 -0.58 6.08
C TYR A 166 -3.27 -2.06 5.85
N ARG A 167 -2.18 -2.36 5.14
CA ARG A 167 -1.91 -3.72 4.70
C ARG A 167 -0.92 -4.40 5.64
N THR A 168 -1.31 -5.57 6.14
CA THR A 168 -0.44 -6.42 6.95
C THR A 168 -0.35 -7.81 6.30
N SER A 169 0.52 -8.66 6.83
CA SER A 169 0.62 -10.06 6.41
C SER A 169 0.63 -10.98 7.63
N THR A 170 0.42 -12.25 7.39
CA THR A 170 0.37 -13.28 8.44
C THR A 170 1.56 -13.15 9.41
N ARG A 171 2.77 -12.94 8.89
CA ARG A 171 3.96 -12.85 9.75
C ARG A 171 3.95 -11.59 10.62
N VAL A 172 3.46 -10.46 10.12
CA VAL A 172 3.33 -9.24 10.93
C VAL A 172 2.23 -9.45 12.00
N ASN A 173 1.09 -10.01 11.61
CA ASN A 173 -0.06 -10.19 12.52
C ASN A 173 0.26 -11.14 13.67
N HIS A 174 1.03 -12.21 13.40
CA HIS A 174 1.29 -13.29 14.36
C HIS A 174 2.70 -13.28 14.98
N ALA A 175 3.57 -12.35 14.60
CA ALA A 175 4.85 -12.16 15.30
C ALA A 175 4.62 -11.44 16.63
N ARG A 176 5.59 -11.55 17.54
CA ARG A 176 5.58 -10.80 18.81
C ARG A 176 6.77 -9.86 18.85
N SER A 177 6.56 -8.68 19.40
CA SER A 177 7.66 -7.76 19.70
C SER A 177 7.30 -6.90 20.92
N ILE A 178 8.31 -6.25 21.47
CA ILE A 178 8.10 -5.27 22.53
C ILE A 178 7.47 -4.03 21.88
N VAL A 179 6.33 -3.60 22.41
CA VAL A 179 5.57 -2.46 21.92
C VAL A 179 5.45 -1.44 23.05
N GLU A 180 5.84 -0.20 22.80
CA GLU A 180 5.70 0.89 23.76
C GLU A 180 4.29 1.48 23.67
N PHE A 181 3.71 1.78 24.84
CA PHE A 181 2.37 2.34 24.95
C PHE A 181 2.46 3.87 25.00
N GLY A 182 1.82 4.52 24.04
CA GLY A 182 1.73 5.96 23.93
C GLY A 182 0.43 6.52 24.50
N PRO A 183 0.29 7.84 24.50
CA PRO A 183 -0.92 8.50 25.00
C PRO A 183 -2.15 8.21 24.13
N ILE A 184 -3.30 8.18 24.75
CA ILE A 184 -4.57 7.95 24.05
C ILE A 184 -5.12 9.31 23.58
N SER A 185 -5.39 9.41 22.29
CA SER A 185 -5.94 10.63 21.68
C SER A 185 -7.43 10.76 21.98
N GLU A 186 -7.87 11.97 22.29
CA GLU A 186 -9.30 12.27 22.40
C GLU A 186 -9.85 12.61 21.01
N THR A 187 -10.94 11.99 20.64
CA THR A 187 -11.59 12.16 19.35
C THR A 187 -13.11 12.25 19.53
N PRO A 188 -13.84 12.81 18.56
CA PRO A 188 -15.30 12.83 18.66
C PRO A 188 -15.88 11.42 18.79
N ALA A 189 -16.69 11.22 19.86
CA ALA A 189 -17.35 9.94 20.13
C ALA A 189 -18.70 9.82 19.42
N LYS A 190 -19.25 10.95 18.96
CA LYS A 190 -20.55 10.99 18.26
C LYS A 190 -20.36 11.66 16.90
N GLY A 191 -20.91 11.02 15.90
CA GLY A 191 -20.88 11.54 14.54
C GLY A 191 -22.07 12.44 14.23
N HIS A 192 -21.91 13.26 13.21
CA HIS A 192 -22.99 14.05 12.64
C HIS A 192 -22.89 13.99 11.11
N PHE A 193 -23.90 13.41 10.48
CA PHE A 193 -23.93 13.35 9.01
C PHE A 193 -24.37 14.72 8.46
N THR A 194 -23.51 15.35 7.70
CA THR A 194 -23.84 16.58 6.96
C THR A 194 -24.12 16.21 5.51
N LYS A 195 -25.31 16.50 5.05
CA LYS A 195 -25.74 16.19 3.70
C LYS A 195 -24.88 16.94 2.67
N ASP A 196 -24.43 16.20 1.65
CA ASP A 196 -23.66 16.74 0.51
C ASP A 196 -23.94 15.86 -0.70
N ASP A 197 -24.96 16.22 -1.46
CA ASP A 197 -25.43 15.41 -2.58
C ASP A 197 -24.34 15.24 -3.66
N ARG A 198 -23.55 16.29 -3.90
CA ARG A 198 -22.48 16.24 -4.93
C ARG A 198 -21.38 15.25 -4.57
N ARG A 199 -21.20 15.01 -3.29
CA ARG A 199 -20.16 14.12 -2.78
C ARG A 199 -20.67 12.69 -2.57
N PHE A 200 -21.83 12.55 -1.93
CA PHE A 200 -22.30 11.25 -1.41
C PHE A 200 -23.38 10.59 -2.24
N VAL A 201 -23.95 11.27 -3.25
CA VAL A 201 -24.91 10.64 -4.16
C VAL A 201 -24.17 10.15 -5.41
N CYS A 202 -24.15 8.82 -5.59
CA CYS A 202 -23.31 8.16 -6.60
C CYS A 202 -24.03 8.10 -7.96
N ILE A 203 -24.16 9.25 -8.62
CA ILE A 203 -24.72 9.34 -9.99
C ILE A 203 -23.64 9.84 -10.97
N PRO A 204 -23.76 9.55 -12.26
CA PRO A 204 -22.69 9.88 -13.24
C PRO A 204 -22.24 11.36 -13.21
N ALA A 205 -23.18 12.30 -13.04
CA ALA A 205 -22.83 13.72 -12.99
C ALA A 205 -21.87 14.05 -11.84
N PHE A 206 -22.09 13.48 -10.66
CA PHE A 206 -21.25 13.72 -9.50
C PHE A 206 -19.99 12.85 -9.54
N ALA A 207 -20.09 11.64 -10.08
CA ALA A 207 -18.92 10.75 -10.23
C ALA A 207 -17.81 11.40 -11.06
N LYS A 208 -18.16 12.15 -12.11
CA LYS A 208 -17.19 12.91 -12.93
C LYS A 208 -16.42 13.93 -12.09
N LEU A 209 -17.13 14.68 -11.25
CA LEU A 209 -16.51 15.67 -10.36
C LEU A 209 -15.64 15.00 -9.29
N ASN A 210 -16.15 13.92 -8.70
CA ASN A 210 -15.44 13.16 -7.68
C ASN A 210 -14.18 12.47 -8.27
N ARG A 211 -14.21 12.11 -9.56
CA ARG A 211 -13.01 11.60 -10.25
C ARG A 211 -11.89 12.64 -10.31
N LEU A 212 -12.23 13.88 -10.65
CA LEU A 212 -11.25 14.97 -10.71
C LEU A 212 -10.66 15.22 -9.30
N ARG A 213 -11.55 15.27 -8.29
CA ARG A 213 -11.13 15.42 -6.90
C ARG A 213 -10.19 14.27 -6.48
N LEU A 214 -10.53 13.02 -6.80
CA LEU A 214 -9.71 11.85 -6.45
C LEU A 214 -8.32 11.93 -7.09
N LEU A 215 -8.23 12.37 -8.34
CA LEU A 215 -6.93 12.53 -9.03
C LEU A 215 -6.06 13.61 -8.36
N GLU A 216 -6.68 14.72 -7.91
CA GLU A 216 -5.96 15.76 -7.15
C GLU A 216 -5.48 15.23 -5.79
N LEU A 217 -6.33 14.49 -5.10
CA LEU A 217 -5.96 13.87 -3.82
C LEU A 217 -4.86 12.82 -4.00
N ASN A 218 -4.87 12.10 -5.11
CA ASN A 218 -3.79 11.15 -5.41
C ASN A 218 -2.44 11.84 -5.63
N LYS A 219 -2.44 13.04 -6.27
CA LYS A 219 -1.22 13.87 -6.38
C LYS A 219 -0.74 14.31 -5.00
N LYS A 220 -1.66 14.76 -4.15
CA LYS A 220 -1.32 15.15 -2.77
C LYS A 220 -0.79 13.96 -1.98
N ALA A 221 -1.39 12.76 -2.16
CA ALA A 221 -0.87 11.53 -1.55
C ALA A 221 0.55 11.22 -2.04
N GLN A 222 0.84 11.48 -3.32
CA GLN A 222 2.19 11.33 -3.87
C GLN A 222 3.18 12.25 -3.16
N GLU A 223 2.82 13.52 -2.97
CA GLU A 223 3.66 14.50 -2.26
C GLU A 223 3.90 14.06 -0.79
N LEU A 224 2.85 13.58 -0.11
CA LEU A 224 2.96 13.08 1.25
C LEU A 224 3.86 11.82 1.32
N SER A 225 3.77 10.95 0.34
CA SER A 225 4.64 9.76 0.27
C SER A 225 6.12 10.13 0.11
N GLU A 226 6.42 11.19 -0.68
CA GLU A 226 7.80 11.65 -0.88
C GLU A 226 8.48 12.09 0.43
N VAL A 227 7.71 12.73 1.31
CA VAL A 227 8.25 13.25 2.57
C VAL A 227 7.93 12.35 3.77
N SER A 228 7.28 11.24 3.54
CA SER A 228 6.82 10.36 4.62
C SER A 228 7.98 9.85 5.46
N PRO A 229 7.89 9.96 6.81
CA PRO A 229 8.88 9.34 7.69
C PRO A 229 8.85 7.81 7.67
N LEU A 230 7.81 7.22 7.08
CA LEU A 230 7.70 5.77 6.94
C LEU A 230 8.60 5.22 5.81
N ASN A 231 9.08 6.09 4.92
CA ASN A 231 9.94 5.71 3.80
C ASN A 231 11.39 6.08 4.15
N VAL A 232 12.13 5.10 4.66
CA VAL A 232 13.42 5.31 5.33
C VAL A 232 14.57 4.75 4.50
N ILE A 233 15.67 5.53 4.40
CA ILE A 233 16.91 5.05 3.79
C ILE A 233 17.91 4.75 4.91
N GLU A 234 18.49 3.54 4.89
CA GLU A 234 19.49 3.08 5.85
C GLU A 234 20.74 2.58 5.11
N GLY A 235 21.88 2.73 5.75
CA GLY A 235 23.16 2.28 5.18
C GLY A 235 23.67 3.19 4.06
N LYS A 236 24.89 2.91 3.59
CA LYS A 236 25.57 3.74 2.58
C LYS A 236 26.26 2.89 1.49
N GLY A 237 25.83 1.65 1.31
CA GLY A 237 26.41 0.77 0.30
C GLY A 237 26.10 1.21 -1.13
N ASP A 238 26.93 0.76 -2.06
CA ASP A 238 26.75 0.99 -3.49
C ASP A 238 25.78 -0.03 -4.15
N ILE A 239 25.34 -1.02 -3.37
CA ILE A 239 24.23 -1.91 -3.74
C ILE A 239 22.99 -1.38 -3.04
N GLY A 240 21.87 -1.24 -3.77
CA GLY A 240 20.62 -0.80 -3.20
C GLY A 240 19.64 -1.96 -3.03
N VAL A 241 18.96 -2.01 -1.88
CA VAL A 241 17.84 -2.94 -1.65
C VAL A 241 16.58 -2.10 -1.43
N ILE A 242 15.51 -2.39 -2.16
CA ILE A 242 14.20 -1.73 -1.96
C ILE A 242 13.22 -2.80 -1.47
N THR A 243 12.49 -2.50 -0.38
CA THR A 243 11.66 -3.50 0.30
C THR A 243 10.49 -2.85 1.06
N SER A 244 9.48 -3.63 1.37
CA SER A 244 8.34 -3.21 2.22
C SER A 244 7.83 -4.38 3.06
N GLY A 245 6.97 -4.06 4.02
CA GLY A 245 6.31 -5.06 4.85
C GLY A 245 7.30 -5.97 5.58
N VAL A 246 6.89 -7.21 5.85
CA VAL A 246 7.73 -8.15 6.60
C VAL A 246 9.07 -8.46 5.91
N SER A 247 9.13 -8.35 4.58
CA SER A 247 10.38 -8.58 3.84
C SER A 247 11.53 -7.71 4.34
N TYR A 248 11.22 -6.50 4.85
CA TYR A 248 12.23 -5.62 5.44
C TYR A 248 12.97 -6.28 6.61
N THR A 249 12.28 -7.08 7.43
CA THR A 249 12.94 -7.74 8.58
C THR A 249 14.00 -8.74 8.10
N TYR A 250 13.71 -9.47 7.04
CA TYR A 250 14.67 -10.40 6.42
C TYR A 250 15.84 -9.63 5.78
N VAL A 251 15.53 -8.56 5.03
CA VAL A 251 16.56 -7.71 4.42
C VAL A 251 17.51 -7.20 5.51
N LYS A 252 16.98 -6.69 6.60
CA LYS A 252 17.76 -6.16 7.72
C LYS A 252 18.72 -7.21 8.31
N GLU A 253 18.29 -8.45 8.40
CA GLU A 253 19.09 -9.55 8.96
C GLU A 253 20.18 -10.03 7.99
N TYR A 254 19.87 -10.09 6.69
CA TYR A 254 20.73 -10.77 5.72
C TYR A 254 21.59 -9.84 4.86
N THR A 255 21.40 -8.51 4.89
CA THR A 255 22.11 -7.58 4.03
C THR A 255 23.08 -6.67 4.80
N SER A 256 24.29 -7.16 5.05
CA SER A 256 25.33 -6.30 5.60
C SER A 256 26.04 -5.54 4.45
N GLY A 257 26.22 -4.23 4.62
CA GLY A 257 26.93 -3.39 3.66
C GLY A 257 26.10 -2.86 2.48
N ALA A 258 24.83 -3.20 2.40
CA ALA A 258 23.94 -2.62 1.37
C ALA A 258 23.31 -1.32 1.90
N SER A 259 22.83 -0.50 0.97
CA SER A 259 21.94 0.62 1.27
C SER A 259 20.50 0.11 1.12
N ILE A 260 19.65 0.36 2.12
CA ILE A 260 18.27 -0.15 2.12
C ILE A 260 17.30 1.02 2.03
N LEU A 261 16.38 0.99 1.07
CA LEU A 261 15.19 1.86 1.06
C LEU A 261 14.01 1.02 1.51
N LYS A 262 13.59 1.25 2.73
CA LYS A 262 12.38 0.66 3.30
C LYS A 262 11.19 1.54 2.97
N LEU A 263 10.15 0.95 2.38
CA LEU A 263 8.92 1.63 2.03
C LEU A 263 7.80 1.20 2.98
N GLY A 264 7.32 2.14 3.79
CA GLY A 264 6.17 1.94 4.66
C GLY A 264 4.92 2.63 4.13
N PHE A 265 5.08 3.66 3.28
CA PHE A 265 4.00 4.26 2.50
C PHE A 265 4.15 3.73 1.07
N THR A 266 3.35 2.73 0.70
CA THR A 266 3.58 1.92 -0.50
C THR A 266 2.60 2.18 -1.65
N ASN A 267 1.60 3.04 -1.46
CA ASN A 267 0.79 3.54 -2.57
C ASN A 267 0.28 4.95 -2.25
N PRO A 268 0.51 5.94 -3.11
CA PRO A 268 1.46 5.91 -4.23
C PRO A 268 2.90 5.85 -3.74
N LEU A 269 3.78 5.27 -4.53
CA LEU A 269 5.21 5.17 -4.18
C LEU A 269 5.89 6.55 -4.23
N PRO A 270 6.91 6.81 -3.40
CA PRO A 270 7.69 8.05 -3.45
C PRO A 270 8.65 8.00 -4.65
N GLU A 271 8.16 8.33 -5.84
CA GLU A 271 8.87 8.12 -7.11
C GLU A 271 10.20 8.88 -7.17
N LYS A 272 10.22 10.12 -6.68
CA LYS A 272 11.44 10.93 -6.66
C LYS A 272 12.46 10.34 -5.69
N LYS A 273 12.03 10.00 -4.46
CA LYS A 273 12.93 9.38 -3.45
C LYS A 273 13.51 8.07 -3.98
N ILE A 274 12.69 7.24 -4.67
CA ILE A 274 13.14 5.98 -5.28
C ILE A 274 14.16 6.28 -6.39
N ALA A 275 13.87 7.22 -7.30
CA ALA A 275 14.78 7.57 -8.38
C ALA A 275 16.12 8.09 -7.83
N ASP A 276 16.08 8.97 -6.83
CA ASP A 276 17.29 9.51 -6.20
C ASP A 276 18.07 8.41 -5.46
N PHE A 277 17.39 7.48 -4.81
CA PHE A 277 18.05 6.34 -4.15
C PHE A 277 18.78 5.44 -5.16
N ILE A 278 18.19 5.22 -6.33
CA ILE A 278 18.74 4.34 -7.37
C ILE A 278 19.98 4.95 -8.05
N LYS A 279 20.02 6.29 -8.15
CA LYS A 279 21.15 6.99 -8.80
C LYS A 279 22.48 6.60 -8.15
N GLY A 280 23.42 6.19 -8.98
CA GLY A 280 24.77 5.84 -8.52
C GLY A 280 24.91 4.47 -7.87
N LYS A 281 23.81 3.69 -7.79
CA LYS A 281 23.91 2.30 -7.32
C LYS A 281 24.44 1.40 -8.45
N LYS A 282 25.23 0.42 -8.08
CA LYS A 282 25.73 -0.60 -9.03
C LYS A 282 24.56 -1.45 -9.54
N TYR A 283 23.68 -1.85 -8.65
CA TYR A 283 22.44 -2.54 -8.96
C TYR A 283 21.47 -2.42 -7.81
N ILE A 284 20.21 -2.74 -8.10
CA ILE A 284 19.10 -2.73 -7.11
C ILE A 284 18.58 -4.16 -6.96
N VAL A 285 18.30 -4.56 -5.72
CA VAL A 285 17.55 -5.78 -5.43
C VAL A 285 16.20 -5.38 -4.84
N VAL A 286 15.11 -5.87 -5.43
CA VAL A 286 13.76 -5.62 -4.90
C VAL A 286 13.31 -6.86 -4.15
N VAL A 287 13.03 -6.69 -2.85
CA VAL A 287 12.67 -7.81 -1.97
C VAL A 287 11.24 -7.59 -1.46
N GLU A 288 10.31 -8.39 -1.94
CA GLU A 288 8.88 -8.29 -1.61
C GLU A 288 8.21 -9.65 -1.74
N GLU A 289 7.24 -9.94 -0.88
CA GLU A 289 6.43 -11.16 -0.99
C GLU A 289 5.32 -10.98 -2.03
N LEU A 290 4.71 -12.09 -2.46
CA LEU A 290 3.61 -12.17 -3.43
C LEU A 290 4.04 -11.67 -4.81
N GLU A 291 3.28 -10.78 -5.43
CA GLU A 291 3.52 -10.33 -6.81
C GLU A 291 4.69 -9.32 -6.88
N PRO A 292 5.30 -9.15 -8.07
CA PRO A 292 6.33 -8.12 -8.26
C PRO A 292 5.73 -6.72 -8.39
N PHE A 293 5.04 -6.29 -7.34
CA PHE A 293 4.31 -5.02 -7.28
C PHE A 293 5.25 -3.81 -7.22
N LEU A 294 6.24 -3.87 -6.32
CA LEU A 294 7.24 -2.80 -6.21
C LEU A 294 8.18 -2.86 -7.41
N GLU A 295 8.63 -4.06 -7.78
CA GLU A 295 9.58 -4.25 -8.86
C GLU A 295 9.06 -3.65 -10.17
N ASP A 296 7.80 -3.92 -10.53
CA ASP A 296 7.19 -3.38 -11.76
C ASP A 296 7.12 -1.84 -11.73
N GLN A 297 6.78 -1.26 -10.58
CA GLN A 297 6.72 0.19 -10.43
C GLN A 297 8.13 0.81 -10.47
N ILE A 298 9.13 0.14 -9.87
CA ILE A 298 10.53 0.59 -9.90
C ILE A 298 11.04 0.58 -11.34
N PHE A 299 10.74 -0.46 -12.13
CA PHE A 299 11.08 -0.46 -13.56
C PHE A 299 10.47 0.75 -14.28
N ARG A 300 9.21 1.07 -14.01
CA ARG A 300 8.55 2.23 -14.59
C ARG A 300 9.26 3.54 -14.19
N ILE A 301 9.60 3.66 -12.90
CA ILE A 301 10.30 4.87 -12.38
C ILE A 301 11.67 5.00 -13.06
N CYS A 302 12.41 3.91 -13.20
CA CYS A 302 13.72 3.93 -13.88
C CYS A 302 13.58 4.39 -15.33
N ALA A 303 12.59 3.85 -16.06
CA ALA A 303 12.34 4.22 -17.46
C ALA A 303 12.01 5.71 -17.58
N GLN A 304 11.15 6.24 -16.69
CA GLN A 304 10.74 7.64 -16.72
C GLN A 304 11.88 8.61 -16.39
N ASN A 305 12.89 8.15 -15.64
CA ASN A 305 14.02 8.98 -15.19
C ASN A 305 15.32 8.67 -15.94
N ASN A 306 15.27 7.86 -16.99
CA ASN A 306 16.43 7.45 -17.80
C ASN A 306 17.54 6.81 -16.92
N LEU A 307 17.14 6.02 -15.92
CA LEU A 307 18.07 5.32 -15.05
C LEU A 307 18.33 3.92 -15.61
N ASN A 308 19.57 3.65 -15.95
CA ASN A 308 19.99 2.36 -16.51
C ASN A 308 20.80 1.59 -15.46
N VAL A 309 20.11 1.16 -14.41
CA VAL A 309 20.70 0.40 -13.30
C VAL A 309 20.07 -1.00 -13.30
N PRO A 310 20.87 -2.08 -13.24
CA PRO A 310 20.31 -3.44 -13.18
C PRO A 310 19.39 -3.61 -11.97
N ILE A 311 18.25 -4.27 -12.17
CA ILE A 311 17.28 -4.55 -11.13
C ILE A 311 17.08 -6.05 -11.04
N TYR A 312 17.25 -6.60 -9.84
CA TYR A 312 17.11 -8.02 -9.55
C TYR A 312 15.96 -8.22 -8.57
N GLY A 313 15.17 -9.25 -8.78
CA GLY A 313 14.02 -9.57 -7.94
C GLY A 313 13.29 -10.78 -8.49
N LYS A 314 11.98 -10.73 -8.47
CA LYS A 314 11.10 -11.80 -8.97
C LYS A 314 11.13 -11.91 -10.50
N ARG A 315 11.13 -10.78 -11.20
CA ARG A 315 11.12 -10.73 -12.68
C ARG A 315 12.41 -11.30 -13.28
N SER A 316 13.51 -11.17 -12.56
CA SER A 316 14.79 -11.69 -13.00
C SER A 316 15.03 -13.15 -12.53
N GLY A 317 14.09 -13.73 -11.79
CA GLY A 317 14.19 -15.10 -11.29
C GLY A 317 15.11 -15.29 -10.08
N HIS A 318 15.61 -14.20 -9.49
CA HIS A 318 16.51 -14.27 -8.34
C HIS A 318 15.77 -14.49 -7.01
N LEU A 319 14.49 -14.11 -6.96
CA LEU A 319 13.64 -14.32 -5.79
C LEU A 319 12.36 -15.04 -6.24
N PRO A 320 11.85 -15.96 -5.42
CA PRO A 320 10.64 -16.69 -5.79
C PRO A 320 9.41 -15.77 -5.79
N ARG A 321 8.48 -16.04 -6.68
CA ARG A 321 7.25 -15.28 -6.80
C ARG A 321 6.17 -15.81 -5.86
N GLU A 322 6.22 -17.10 -5.61
CA GLU A 322 5.26 -17.82 -4.76
C GLU A 322 5.71 -17.83 -3.30
N TRP A 323 4.76 -17.90 -2.43
CA TRP A 323 4.85 -18.14 -0.99
C TRP A 323 5.43 -16.96 -0.19
N GLU A 324 5.38 -17.11 1.13
CA GLU A 324 6.05 -16.19 2.05
C GLU A 324 7.57 -16.40 2.01
N TYR A 325 8.30 -15.39 2.38
CA TYR A 325 9.76 -15.53 2.49
C TYR A 325 10.14 -16.12 3.84
N SER A 326 11.25 -16.84 3.85
CA SER A 326 11.82 -17.51 5.01
C SER A 326 13.32 -17.26 5.05
N PRO A 327 14.02 -17.63 6.14
CA PRO A 327 15.47 -17.59 6.16
C PRO A 327 16.12 -18.38 5.02
N ASP A 328 15.51 -19.49 4.59
CA ASP A 328 16.04 -20.28 3.46
C ASP A 328 15.86 -19.53 2.12
N THR A 329 14.73 -18.89 1.92
CA THR A 329 14.52 -18.02 0.75
C THR A 329 15.58 -16.91 0.72
N MET A 330 15.94 -16.38 1.88
CA MET A 330 16.90 -15.28 1.98
C MET A 330 18.35 -15.68 1.74
N LYS A 331 18.67 -16.99 1.62
CA LYS A 331 19.98 -17.42 1.12
C LYS A 331 20.26 -16.88 -0.29
N UNK A 332 19.33 -16.92 -0.94
CA UNK A 332 19.32 -16.37 -2.17
C UNK A 332 19.70 -14.99 -2.23
N LEU A 333 19.12 -14.30 -1.45
CA LEU A 333 19.44 -12.88 -1.31
C LEU A 333 20.91 -12.65 -0.95
N LYS A 334 21.44 -13.43 -0.03
CA LYS A 334 22.85 -13.34 0.36
C LYS A 334 23.79 -13.61 -0.81
N ASP A 335 23.44 -14.55 -1.65
CA ASP A 335 24.23 -14.90 -2.84
C ASP A 335 24.10 -13.82 -3.92
N VAL A 336 22.90 -13.29 -4.14
CA VAL A 336 22.65 -12.15 -5.04
C VAL A 336 23.49 -10.92 -4.60
N LEU A 337 23.61 -10.70 -3.30
CA LEU A 337 24.36 -9.56 -2.76
C LEU A 337 25.88 -9.78 -2.76
N LYS A 338 26.36 -11.02 -2.77
CA LYS A 338 27.80 -11.36 -2.78
C LYS A 338 28.40 -11.37 -4.18
N VAL A 339 27.60 -11.49 -5.22
CA VAL A 339 28.12 -11.64 -6.59
C VAL A 339 28.76 -10.32 -7.03
N ARG A 340 30.08 -10.31 -7.04
CA ARG A 340 30.89 -9.17 -7.51
C ARG A 340 30.79 -8.97 -9.02
N GLU A 341 30.40 -10.02 -9.76
CA GLU A 341 30.26 -9.99 -11.21
C GLU A 341 29.10 -10.88 -11.63
N MET A 342 27.88 -10.36 -11.49
CA MET A 342 26.76 -11.01 -12.16
C MET A 342 26.87 -10.66 -13.65
N PRO A 343 26.82 -11.64 -14.55
CA PRO A 343 26.66 -11.28 -15.95
C PRO A 343 25.41 -10.47 -16.08
N VAL A 344 25.53 -9.30 -16.67
CA VAL A 344 24.35 -8.50 -17.04
C VAL A 344 23.42 -9.48 -17.77
N PRO A 345 22.21 -9.73 -17.28
CA PRO A 345 21.33 -10.61 -18.03
C PRO A 345 21.18 -10.01 -19.42
N LEU A 346 21.57 -10.77 -20.42
CA LEU A 346 21.52 -10.37 -21.84
C LEU A 346 20.09 -10.08 -22.32
N ALA A 347 19.14 -10.18 -21.47
CA ALA A 347 17.77 -9.66 -21.59
C ALA A 347 17.09 -9.91 -20.26
N GLN A 348 16.61 -8.88 -19.63
CA GLN A 348 15.68 -9.09 -18.54
C GLN A 348 14.45 -9.76 -19.17
N PRO A 349 14.08 -10.98 -18.72
CA PRO A 349 13.00 -11.68 -19.40
C PRO A 349 11.67 -10.96 -19.22
N ASP A 350 11.03 -10.70 -20.32
CA ASP A 350 9.60 -10.45 -20.51
C ASP A 350 8.85 -9.55 -19.52
N ILE A 351 9.43 -8.42 -19.11
CA ILE A 351 8.57 -7.36 -18.62
C ILE A 351 8.00 -6.67 -19.84
N LYS A 352 6.79 -7.03 -20.18
CA LYS A 352 6.04 -6.42 -21.28
C LYS A 352 5.54 -5.02 -20.93
N LEU A 353 6.45 -4.14 -20.53
CA LEU A 353 6.18 -2.72 -20.59
C LEU A 353 6.32 -2.33 -22.06
N PRO A 354 5.37 -1.59 -22.63
CA PRO A 354 5.39 -1.29 -24.07
C PRO A 354 6.73 -0.71 -24.56
N GLY A 355 7.38 0.12 -23.77
CA GLY A 355 8.68 0.69 -24.12
C GLY A 355 9.81 -0.33 -24.18
N ARG A 356 9.75 -1.40 -23.35
CA ARG A 356 10.78 -2.47 -23.36
C ARG A 356 10.58 -3.44 -24.51
N ILE A 357 9.35 -3.76 -24.86
CA ILE A 357 9.10 -4.61 -26.06
C ILE A 357 9.76 -3.97 -27.28
N CYS A 358 9.59 -2.65 -27.44
CA CYS A 358 10.22 -1.93 -28.55
C CYS A 358 11.74 -1.99 -28.47
N ALA A 359 12.33 -1.78 -27.30
CA ALA A 359 13.79 -1.82 -27.11
C ALA A 359 14.36 -3.21 -27.34
N GLN A 360 13.72 -4.26 -26.81
CA GLN A 360 14.17 -5.65 -26.97
C GLN A 360 14.13 -6.12 -28.42
N ASN A 361 13.27 -5.54 -29.24
CA ASN A 361 13.13 -5.90 -30.65
C ASN A 361 13.77 -4.87 -31.58
N ASN A 362 14.62 -3.98 -31.03
CA ASN A 362 15.26 -2.90 -31.77
C ASN A 362 14.26 -2.00 -32.53
N LEU A 363 13.07 -1.83 -31.93
CA LEU A 363 12.04 -0.97 -32.51
C LEU A 363 12.17 0.43 -31.92
N ASN A 364 12.72 1.35 -32.68
CA ASN A 364 12.85 2.74 -32.25
C ASN A 364 11.55 3.50 -32.52
N VAL A 365 10.51 3.12 -31.81
CA VAL A 365 9.16 3.66 -31.99
C VAL A 365 8.71 4.40 -30.73
N PRO A 366 8.41 5.70 -30.83
CA PRO A 366 7.87 6.41 -29.67
C PRO A 366 6.52 5.83 -29.22
N ILE A 367 6.33 5.76 -27.90
CA ILE A 367 5.09 5.25 -27.31
C ILE A 367 4.32 6.42 -26.69
N TYR A 368 3.12 6.61 -27.16
CA TYR A 368 2.25 7.69 -26.72
C TYR A 368 1.02 7.13 -26.00
N GLY A 369 0.63 7.74 -24.91
CA GLY A 369 -0.53 7.31 -24.15
C GLY A 369 -0.80 8.20 -22.95
N LYS A 370 -1.65 7.76 -22.07
CA LYS A 370 -2.04 8.53 -20.87
C LYS A 370 -0.85 8.79 -19.94
N ARG A 371 0.04 7.81 -19.77
CA ARG A 371 1.22 7.93 -18.88
C ARG A 371 2.29 8.86 -19.44
N SER A 372 2.40 8.97 -20.77
CA SER A 372 3.33 9.90 -21.42
C SER A 372 2.79 11.33 -21.51
N GLY A 373 1.57 11.57 -21.05
CA GLY A 373 0.94 12.88 -21.07
C GLY A 373 0.32 13.26 -22.41
N HIS A 374 0.39 12.40 -23.41
CA HIS A 374 -0.15 12.70 -24.75
C HIS A 374 -1.66 12.48 -24.84
N LEU A 375 -2.23 11.68 -23.95
CA LEU A 375 -3.67 11.42 -23.91
C LEU A 375 -4.22 11.75 -22.52
N PRO A 376 -5.43 12.32 -22.44
CA PRO A 376 -6.01 12.67 -21.15
C PRO A 376 -6.37 11.45 -20.32
N ARG A 377 -6.29 11.60 -19.01
CA ARG A 377 -6.60 10.53 -18.04
C ARG A 377 -8.08 10.52 -17.62
N GLU A 378 -8.75 11.68 -17.78
CA GLU A 378 -9.97 11.97 -17.03
C GLU A 378 -11.28 11.60 -17.74
N TRP A 379 -11.34 11.54 -19.04
CA TRP A 379 -12.62 11.44 -19.76
C TRP A 379 -12.63 10.29 -20.75
N GLU A 380 -13.81 9.93 -21.22
CA GLU A 380 -13.96 9.05 -22.37
C GLU A 380 -13.37 9.74 -23.59
N TYR A 381 -12.84 8.95 -24.50
CA TYR A 381 -12.29 9.50 -25.74
C TYR A 381 -13.44 10.03 -26.61
N SER A 382 -13.54 11.34 -26.67
CA SER A 382 -14.47 12.07 -27.52
C SER A 382 -13.86 12.27 -28.91
N PRO A 383 -14.64 12.75 -29.89
CA PRO A 383 -14.07 13.14 -31.20
C PRO A 383 -12.91 14.13 -31.07
N ASP A 384 -12.95 15.06 -30.10
CA ASP A 384 -11.86 16.02 -29.87
C ASP A 384 -10.63 15.34 -29.31
N THR A 385 -10.81 14.36 -28.38
CA THR A 385 -9.70 13.58 -27.86
C THR A 385 -9.06 12.74 -28.96
N MET A 386 -9.87 12.18 -29.87
CA MET A 386 -9.37 11.39 -30.98
C MET A 386 -8.66 12.26 -32.02
N LYS A 387 -9.07 13.54 -32.18
CA LYS A 387 -8.34 14.51 -33.01
C LYS A 387 -6.92 14.71 -32.45
N ARG A 388 -6.79 14.88 -31.13
CA ARG A 388 -5.48 15.00 -30.48
C ARG A 388 -4.61 13.76 -30.74
N LEU A 389 -5.21 12.58 -30.76
CA LEU A 389 -4.49 11.35 -31.13
C LEU A 389 -3.99 11.39 -32.56
N LYS A 390 -4.80 11.88 -33.50
CA LYS A 390 -4.39 12.05 -34.90
C LYS A 390 -3.20 13.02 -35.03
N ASP A 391 -3.20 14.10 -34.25
CA ASP A 391 -2.09 15.05 -34.24
C ASP A 391 -0.81 14.41 -33.70
N VAL A 392 -0.92 13.60 -32.64
CA VAL A 392 0.21 12.82 -32.07
C VAL A 392 0.72 11.83 -33.13
N LEU A 393 -0.18 11.17 -33.86
CA LEU A 393 0.22 10.20 -34.89
C LEU A 393 0.88 10.89 -36.11
N LYS A 394 0.48 12.10 -36.43
CA LYS A 394 1.11 12.89 -37.51
C LYS A 394 2.57 13.21 -37.17
N VAL A 395 2.89 13.48 -35.91
CA VAL A 395 4.28 13.70 -35.47
C VAL A 395 5.17 12.49 -35.80
N ARG A 396 4.55 11.32 -35.88
CA ARG A 396 5.23 10.04 -36.18
C ARG A 396 5.63 9.91 -37.64
N GLU A 397 4.96 10.65 -38.54
CA GLU A 397 5.20 10.58 -40.00
C GLU A 397 6.26 11.58 -40.49
N MET A 398 6.77 12.41 -39.56
CA MET A 398 7.85 13.34 -39.89
C MET A 398 9.20 12.68 -39.73
N PRO A 399 10.12 12.82 -40.73
CA PRO A 399 11.44 12.18 -40.65
C PRO A 399 12.36 12.76 -39.58
#